data_3e59ea9cddb5877620cc14e61d6e331b
#
_entry.id   3e59ea9cddb5877620cc14e61d6e331b
#
_cell.length_a   1.000
_cell.length_b   1.000
_cell.length_c   1.000
_cell.angle_alpha   90.00
_cell.angle_beta   90.00
_cell.angle_gamma   90.00
#
_symmetry.space_group_name_H-M   'P 1'
#
loop_
_entity.id
_entity.type
_entity.pdbx_description
1 polymer ?
#
loop_
_entity_poly.entity_id
_entity_poly.type
_entity_poly.pdbx_seq_one_letter_code
_entity_poly.pdbx_strand_id
1 'polypeptide(L)'
;MCIRDRLYPLTPNAEAQKAFKHNDWNKARIEAFGNNIRTWINGVPAADILDAQDATGFIALQVHSIIGKEELAGKQVAWRNIRILTTNLESAKSPQSSIAQHNCIPNTISEREAAEGWKLLWDGKTTNGWMSHRAPKFPEKGWHIENGLLVVEKADGAESGNGGDIITTEKYKNFVL
;
A
#
# COMPACT_ATOMS: atom_id res chain seq x y z
N MET A 1 12.30 1.17 9.34
CA MET A 1 11.17 2.04 8.99
C MET A 1 10.02 1.74 9.93
N CYS A 2 9.35 2.76 10.45
CA CYS A 2 8.31 2.54 11.44
C CYS A 2 6.99 2.15 10.75
N ILE A 3 6.45 0.99 11.09
CA ILE A 3 5.13 0.53 10.61
C ILE A 3 4.05 1.61 10.85
N ARG A 4 4.16 2.38 11.93
CA ARG A 4 3.24 3.47 12.27
C ARG A 4 3.21 4.57 11.21
N ASP A 5 4.35 4.93 10.66
CA ASP A 5 4.44 6.05 9.71
C ASP A 5 3.87 5.68 8.34
N ARG A 6 3.75 4.39 8.05
CA ARG A 6 3.12 3.87 6.82
C ARG A 6 1.69 3.38 7.03
N LEU A 7 1.46 2.55 8.04
CA LEU A 7 0.16 1.89 8.21
C LEU A 7 -0.92 2.84 8.74
N TYR A 8 -0.57 3.74 9.64
CA TYR A 8 -1.56 4.61 10.27
C TYR A 8 -2.14 5.68 9.33
N PRO A 9 -1.35 6.35 8.49
CA PRO A 9 -1.90 7.28 7.48
C PRO A 9 -2.58 6.57 6.31
N LEU A 10 -2.11 5.37 5.92
CA LEU A 10 -2.63 4.66 4.75
C LEU A 10 -3.98 3.97 5.00
N THR A 11 -4.26 3.62 6.26
CA THR A 11 -5.47 2.87 6.60
C THR A 11 -6.22 3.50 7.78
N PRO A 12 -6.71 4.74 7.68
CA PRO A 12 -7.55 5.31 8.72
C PRO A 12 -8.82 4.45 8.85
N ASN A 13 -8.96 3.77 9.98
CA ASN A 13 -10.10 2.92 10.27
C ASN A 13 -10.78 3.37 11.56
N ALA A 14 -11.93 4.04 11.41
CA ALA A 14 -12.68 4.60 12.53
C ALA A 14 -13.15 3.53 13.53
N GLU A 15 -13.49 2.33 13.06
CA GLU A 15 -13.93 1.23 13.93
C GLU A 15 -12.77 0.69 14.79
N ALA A 16 -11.59 0.55 14.19
CA ALA A 16 -10.39 0.16 14.94
C ALA A 16 -9.98 1.24 15.95
N GLN A 17 -10.12 2.52 15.60
CA GLN A 17 -9.88 3.63 16.53
C GLN A 17 -10.84 3.61 17.72
N LYS A 18 -12.14 3.37 17.48
CA LYS A 18 -13.14 3.21 18.55
C LYS A 18 -12.90 1.98 19.42
N ALA A 19 -12.35 0.91 18.85
CA ALA A 19 -12.01 -0.30 19.59
C ALA A 19 -10.83 -0.13 20.55
N PHE A 20 -10.00 0.91 20.35
CA PHE A 20 -8.89 1.21 21.24
C PHE A 20 -9.38 1.77 22.57
N LYS A 21 -8.95 1.17 23.67
CA LYS A 21 -9.30 1.56 25.05
C LYS A 21 -8.21 2.45 25.61
N HIS A 22 -8.54 3.69 25.92
CA HIS A 22 -7.65 4.59 26.62
C HIS A 22 -7.50 4.18 28.08
N ASN A 23 -6.27 4.23 28.61
CA ASN A 23 -5.92 3.89 29.99
C ASN A 23 -6.27 2.43 30.40
N ASP A 24 -6.37 1.52 29.45
CA ASP A 24 -6.63 0.10 29.68
C ASP A 24 -5.77 -0.76 28.75
N TRP A 25 -5.73 -2.06 29.02
CA TRP A 25 -5.04 -3.03 28.18
C TRP A 25 -5.76 -3.22 26.85
N ASN A 26 -4.96 -3.14 25.78
CA ASN A 26 -5.41 -3.44 24.43
C ASN A 26 -4.69 -4.68 23.89
N LYS A 27 -5.43 -5.55 23.22
CA LYS A 27 -4.88 -6.70 22.52
C LYS A 27 -4.56 -6.30 21.08
N ALA A 28 -3.28 -6.31 20.74
CA ALA A 28 -2.82 -6.17 19.36
C ALA A 28 -2.56 -7.56 18.74
N ARG A 29 -2.95 -7.73 17.49
CA ARG A 29 -2.55 -8.87 16.65
C ARG A 29 -1.97 -8.34 15.35
N ILE A 30 -0.87 -8.92 14.91
CA ILE A 30 -0.22 -8.64 13.64
C ILE A 30 0.02 -9.97 12.93
N GLU A 31 -0.33 -10.04 11.67
CA GLU A 31 -0.03 -11.16 10.79
C GLU A 31 0.79 -10.63 9.63
N ALA A 32 1.89 -11.30 9.31
CA ALA A 32 2.72 -11.02 8.15
C ALA A 32 2.92 -12.34 7.38
N PHE A 33 2.38 -12.41 6.16
CA PHE A 33 2.43 -13.56 5.27
C PHE A 33 2.94 -13.09 3.91
N GLY A 34 4.19 -13.37 3.59
CA GLY A 34 4.82 -12.81 2.41
C GLY A 34 4.77 -11.28 2.45
N ASN A 35 4.19 -10.67 1.43
CA ASN A 35 4.05 -9.22 1.32
C ASN A 35 2.79 -8.67 2.02
N ASN A 36 1.91 -9.53 2.56
CA ASN A 36 0.68 -9.08 3.18
C ASN A 36 0.85 -8.90 4.68
N ILE A 37 0.56 -7.71 5.17
CA ILE A 37 0.58 -7.33 6.59
C ILE A 37 -0.82 -6.94 7.01
N ARG A 38 -1.38 -7.65 7.99
CA ARG A 38 -2.70 -7.39 8.56
C ARG A 38 -2.61 -7.14 10.05
N THR A 39 -3.39 -6.20 10.55
CA THR A 39 -3.39 -5.85 11.97
C THR A 39 -4.80 -5.76 12.55
N TRP A 40 -4.91 -6.01 13.84
CA TRP A 40 -6.15 -5.93 14.63
C TRP A 40 -5.88 -5.27 15.96
N ILE A 41 -6.86 -4.52 16.43
CA ILE A 41 -6.92 -4.00 17.80
C ILE A 41 -8.19 -4.53 18.47
N ASN A 42 -8.04 -5.22 19.59
CA ASN A 42 -9.14 -5.83 20.36
C ASN A 42 -10.07 -6.73 19.51
N GLY A 43 -9.51 -7.37 18.47
CA GLY A 43 -10.22 -8.24 17.54
C GLY A 43 -10.85 -7.51 16.35
N VAL A 44 -10.83 -6.17 16.34
CA VAL A 44 -11.33 -5.37 15.22
C VAL A 44 -10.20 -5.20 14.19
N PRO A 45 -10.43 -5.52 12.89
CA PRO A 45 -9.45 -5.30 11.84
C PRO A 45 -9.04 -3.83 11.76
N ALA A 46 -7.76 -3.54 11.69
CA ALA A 46 -7.23 -2.18 11.67
C ALA A 46 -6.53 -1.83 10.36
N ALA A 47 -5.74 -2.73 9.80
CA ALA A 47 -5.07 -2.53 8.51
C ALA A 47 -4.94 -3.84 7.74
N ASP A 48 -4.95 -3.74 6.41
CA ASP A 48 -4.62 -4.80 5.45
C ASP A 48 -3.79 -4.15 4.33
N ILE A 49 -2.50 -4.53 4.25
CA ILE A 49 -1.54 -3.87 3.37
C ILE A 49 -0.72 -4.91 2.62
N LEU A 50 -0.47 -4.66 1.35
CA LEU A 50 0.57 -5.31 0.57
C LEU A 50 1.78 -4.38 0.46
N ASP A 51 2.92 -4.84 0.95
CA ASP A 51 4.21 -4.12 0.90
C ASP A 51 5.34 -5.12 0.62
N ALA A 52 6.12 -4.88 -0.42
CA ALA A 52 7.24 -5.75 -0.84
C ALA A 52 8.60 -5.13 -0.52
N GLN A 53 8.66 -4.06 0.28
CA GLN A 53 9.91 -3.34 0.48
C GLN A 53 10.91 -4.14 1.31
N ASP A 54 10.46 -4.75 2.41
CA ASP A 54 11.31 -5.50 3.32
C ASP A 54 10.71 -6.91 3.56
N ALA A 55 11.39 -7.94 3.06
CA ALA A 55 10.95 -9.33 3.20
C ALA A 55 11.14 -9.87 4.63
N THR A 56 12.06 -9.29 5.40
CA THR A 56 12.39 -9.69 6.78
C THR A 56 12.71 -8.46 7.61
N GLY A 57 12.52 -8.53 8.92
CA GLY A 57 12.82 -7.42 9.81
C GLY A 57 12.78 -7.80 11.29
N PHE A 58 13.12 -6.86 12.13
CA PHE A 58 13.02 -7.00 13.58
C PHE A 58 11.63 -6.63 14.08
N ILE A 59 11.20 -7.29 15.15
CA ILE A 59 10.02 -6.86 15.91
C ILE A 59 10.51 -5.88 16.98
N ALA A 60 9.96 -4.67 16.97
CA ALA A 60 10.33 -3.63 17.91
C ALA A 60 9.14 -3.11 18.70
N LEU A 61 9.37 -2.79 19.97
CA LEU A 61 8.44 -2.03 20.80
C LEU A 61 8.89 -0.57 20.80
N GLN A 62 8.10 0.28 20.17
CA GLN A 62 8.50 1.65 19.92
C GLN A 62 8.06 2.60 21.03
N VAL A 63 8.99 3.49 21.41
CA VAL A 63 8.70 4.65 22.27
C VAL A 63 8.89 5.91 21.44
N HIS A 64 7.90 6.80 21.47
CA HIS A 64 7.94 8.06 20.74
C HIS A 64 8.39 9.21 21.66
N SER A 65 9.04 10.20 21.03
CA SER A 65 9.25 11.49 21.67
C SER A 65 7.89 12.16 21.99
N ILE A 66 7.83 12.86 23.11
CA ILE A 66 6.68 13.67 23.52
C ILE A 66 6.91 15.17 23.32
N ILE A 67 7.92 15.56 22.52
CA ILE A 67 8.18 16.98 22.21
C ILE A 67 6.91 17.62 21.62
N GLY A 68 6.46 18.71 22.21
CA GLY A 68 5.20 19.38 21.85
C GLY A 68 3.94 18.70 22.41
N LYS A 69 4.11 17.73 23.33
CA LYS A 69 3.03 17.02 24.05
C LYS A 69 3.42 16.78 25.50
N GLU A 70 3.89 17.84 26.15
CA GLU A 70 4.43 17.80 27.52
C GLU A 70 3.40 17.32 28.54
N GLU A 71 2.11 17.42 28.25
CA GLU A 71 1.02 16.86 29.06
C GLU A 71 1.06 15.32 29.16
N LEU A 72 1.88 14.67 28.33
CA LEU A 72 2.12 13.23 28.39
C LEU A 72 3.30 12.86 29.29
N ALA A 73 4.01 13.84 29.86
CA ALA A 73 5.13 13.59 30.75
C ALA A 73 4.69 12.75 31.97
N GLY A 74 5.49 11.76 32.33
CA GLY A 74 5.20 10.84 33.43
C GLY A 74 4.18 9.72 33.09
N LYS A 75 3.55 9.72 31.91
CA LYS A 75 2.70 8.58 31.50
C LYS A 75 3.56 7.41 31.06
N GLN A 76 3.14 6.21 31.42
CA GLN A 76 3.82 4.97 31.09
C GLN A 76 3.11 4.24 29.96
N VAL A 77 3.91 3.62 29.08
CA VAL A 77 3.44 2.61 28.12
C VAL A 77 4.03 1.28 28.55
N ALA A 78 3.20 0.26 28.65
CA ALA A 78 3.61 -1.07 29.08
C ALA A 78 3.13 -2.14 28.11
N TRP A 79 3.89 -3.22 28.00
CA TRP A 79 3.58 -4.38 27.15
C TRP A 79 3.62 -5.64 28.01
N ARG A 80 2.73 -6.58 27.71
CA ARG A 80 2.72 -7.90 28.35
C ARG A 80 2.24 -8.99 27.39
N ASN A 81 2.52 -10.24 27.70
CA ASN A 81 2.07 -11.40 26.95
C ASN A 81 2.51 -11.37 25.46
N ILE A 82 3.70 -10.86 25.19
CA ILE A 82 4.27 -10.78 23.84
C ILE A 82 4.60 -12.20 23.39
N ARG A 83 4.01 -12.64 22.27
CA ARG A 83 4.16 -14.00 21.74
C ARG A 83 4.31 -13.92 20.24
N ILE A 84 5.08 -14.84 19.65
CA ILE A 84 5.22 -15.01 18.22
C ILE A 84 4.94 -16.48 17.86
N LEU A 85 4.34 -16.67 16.71
CA LEU A 85 4.17 -17.98 16.07
C LEU A 85 4.91 -17.92 14.73
N THR A 86 5.80 -18.89 14.47
CA THR A 86 6.62 -18.95 13.25
C THR A 86 6.45 -20.26 12.47
N THR A 87 5.65 -21.20 13.00
CA THR A 87 5.37 -22.49 12.38
C THR A 87 3.87 -22.75 12.31
N ASN A 88 3.43 -23.58 11.36
CA ASN A 88 2.01 -23.92 11.16
C ASN A 88 1.11 -22.66 10.99
N LEU A 89 1.62 -21.66 10.30
CA LEU A 89 1.03 -20.34 10.20
C LEU A 89 -0.36 -20.34 9.54
N GLU A 90 -0.58 -21.21 8.56
CA GLU A 90 -1.86 -21.27 7.82
C GLU A 90 -3.04 -21.60 8.74
N SER A 91 -2.83 -22.46 9.76
CA SER A 91 -3.89 -22.79 10.73
C SER A 91 -4.23 -21.62 11.68
N ALA A 92 -3.31 -20.65 11.80
CA ALA A 92 -3.48 -19.49 12.66
C ALA A 92 -3.92 -18.22 11.90
N LYS A 93 -3.95 -18.30 10.56
CA LYS A 93 -4.32 -17.16 9.70
C LYS A 93 -5.77 -16.75 9.93
N SER A 94 -5.99 -15.48 10.19
CA SER A 94 -7.34 -14.94 10.31
C SER A 94 -8.05 -14.93 8.96
N PRO A 95 -9.38 -15.13 8.93
CA PRO A 95 -10.16 -14.92 7.71
C PRO A 95 -9.90 -13.55 7.08
N GLN A 96 -10.20 -13.42 5.80
CA GLN A 96 -10.13 -12.13 5.13
C GLN A 96 -11.11 -11.15 5.78
N SER A 97 -10.65 -9.95 6.07
CA SER A 97 -11.49 -8.90 6.67
C SER A 97 -12.24 -8.10 5.59
N SER A 98 -13.30 -7.41 6.02
CA SER A 98 -14.08 -6.52 5.14
C SER A 98 -13.44 -5.15 4.89
N ILE A 99 -12.34 -4.82 5.60
CA ILE A 99 -11.64 -3.54 5.37
C ILE A 99 -10.91 -3.54 4.04
N ALA A 100 -10.75 -2.36 3.44
CA ALA A 100 -10.00 -2.20 2.21
C ALA A 100 -8.56 -2.70 2.37
N GLN A 101 -8.05 -3.41 1.36
CA GLN A 101 -6.64 -3.74 1.23
C GLN A 101 -5.94 -2.61 0.48
N HIS A 102 -4.81 -2.14 1.01
CA HIS A 102 -3.96 -1.16 0.35
C HIS A 102 -2.78 -1.85 -0.29
N ASN A 103 -2.73 -1.83 -1.62
CA ASN A 103 -1.60 -2.32 -2.38
C ASN A 103 -0.55 -1.21 -2.52
N CYS A 104 0.56 -1.35 -1.83
CA CYS A 104 1.70 -0.42 -1.88
C CYS A 104 2.80 -0.87 -2.85
N ILE A 105 2.58 -1.96 -3.60
CA ILE A 105 3.55 -2.48 -4.57
C ILE A 105 3.29 -1.82 -5.92
N PRO A 106 4.18 -0.95 -6.41
CA PRO A 106 3.95 -0.23 -7.66
C PRO A 106 3.74 -1.17 -8.85
N ASN A 107 2.88 -0.77 -9.76
CA ASN A 107 2.60 -1.48 -11.03
C ASN A 107 2.20 -2.95 -10.84
N THR A 108 1.42 -3.23 -9.79
CA THR A 108 0.86 -4.55 -9.52
C THR A 108 -0.62 -4.46 -9.18
N ILE A 109 -1.31 -5.57 -9.34
CA ILE A 109 -2.67 -5.79 -8.86
C ILE A 109 -2.64 -6.95 -7.89
N SER A 110 -3.25 -6.81 -6.73
CA SER A 110 -3.43 -7.90 -5.77
C SER A 110 -4.46 -8.92 -6.28
N GLU A 111 -4.43 -10.12 -5.72
CA GLU A 111 -5.47 -11.13 -5.99
C GLU A 111 -6.87 -10.62 -5.66
N ARG A 112 -6.99 -9.81 -4.61
CA ARG A 112 -8.23 -9.19 -4.19
C ARG A 112 -8.72 -8.16 -5.21
N GLU A 113 -7.86 -7.23 -5.62
CA GLU A 113 -8.18 -6.24 -6.65
C GLU A 113 -8.57 -6.92 -7.97
N ALA A 114 -7.85 -7.99 -8.37
CA ALA A 114 -8.20 -8.77 -9.55
C ALA A 114 -9.58 -9.44 -9.43
N ALA A 115 -9.90 -9.99 -8.26
CA ALA A 115 -11.21 -10.59 -7.97
C ALA A 115 -12.36 -9.55 -7.97
N GLU A 116 -12.07 -8.30 -7.62
CA GLU A 116 -13.00 -7.16 -7.69
C GLU A 116 -13.14 -6.60 -9.12
N GLY A 117 -12.36 -7.11 -10.10
CA GLY A 117 -12.42 -6.73 -11.52
C GLY A 117 -11.46 -5.64 -11.94
N TRP A 118 -10.54 -5.22 -11.08
CA TRP A 118 -9.48 -4.29 -11.45
C TRP A 118 -8.53 -4.90 -12.46
N LYS A 119 -8.06 -4.09 -13.38
CA LYS A 119 -7.05 -4.44 -14.38
C LYS A 119 -5.90 -3.45 -14.34
N LEU A 120 -4.69 -3.95 -14.42
CA LEU A 120 -3.51 -3.11 -14.53
C LEU A 120 -3.42 -2.54 -15.95
N LEU A 121 -3.44 -1.23 -16.07
CA LEU A 121 -3.30 -0.56 -17.38
C LEU A 121 -1.84 -0.43 -17.80
N TRP A 122 -0.89 -0.52 -16.87
CA TRP A 122 0.52 -0.43 -17.19
C TRP A 122 1.37 -1.25 -16.20
N ASP A 123 2.30 -2.03 -16.72
CA ASP A 123 3.09 -3.02 -15.99
C ASP A 123 4.42 -2.48 -15.42
N GLY A 124 4.72 -1.21 -15.64
CA GLY A 124 6.00 -0.60 -15.23
C GLY A 124 7.21 -1.01 -16.07
N LYS A 125 7.05 -1.79 -17.15
CA LYS A 125 8.14 -2.40 -17.90
C LYS A 125 8.00 -2.27 -19.40
N THR A 126 6.79 -2.35 -19.92
CA THR A 126 6.52 -2.37 -21.36
C THR A 126 5.58 -1.24 -21.77
N THR A 127 5.49 -0.97 -23.06
CA THR A 127 4.53 -0.03 -23.64
C THR A 127 3.25 -0.71 -24.11
N ASN A 128 3.08 -1.99 -23.79
CA ASN A 128 1.90 -2.76 -24.16
C ASN A 128 0.62 -2.12 -23.63
N GLY A 129 -0.40 -2.08 -24.48
CA GLY A 129 -1.68 -1.44 -24.13
C GLY A 129 -1.72 0.07 -24.38
N TRP A 130 -0.61 0.69 -24.83
CA TRP A 130 -0.52 2.11 -25.08
C TRP A 130 -0.06 2.43 -26.51
N MET A 131 -0.56 3.50 -27.07
CA MET A 131 -0.19 3.98 -28.40
C MET A 131 -0.22 5.50 -28.46
N SER A 132 0.39 6.09 -29.48
CA SER A 132 0.21 7.52 -29.80
C SER A 132 -1.24 7.81 -30.18
N HIS A 133 -1.75 8.97 -29.80
CA HIS A 133 -3.06 9.41 -30.30
C HIS A 133 -3.08 9.64 -31.82
N ARG A 134 -1.91 9.77 -32.48
CA ARG A 134 -1.73 10.03 -33.89
C ARG A 134 -1.38 8.79 -34.71
N ALA A 135 -0.98 7.68 -34.06
CA ALA A 135 -0.52 6.48 -34.77
C ALA A 135 -0.79 5.22 -33.93
N PRO A 136 -1.07 4.07 -34.58
CA PRO A 136 -1.38 2.82 -33.87
C PRO A 136 -0.12 2.13 -33.30
N LYS A 137 0.85 2.91 -32.82
CA LYS A 137 2.06 2.43 -32.16
C LYS A 137 2.48 3.41 -31.07
N PHE A 138 3.25 2.94 -30.11
CA PHE A 138 3.85 3.80 -29.09
C PHE A 138 4.82 4.80 -29.74
N PRO A 139 4.94 6.05 -29.25
CA PRO A 139 5.88 7.03 -29.78
C PRO A 139 7.33 6.54 -29.69
N GLU A 140 8.13 6.79 -30.73
CA GLU A 140 9.56 6.45 -30.75
C GLU A 140 10.42 7.44 -29.97
N LYS A 141 9.86 8.61 -29.63
CA LYS A 141 10.53 9.71 -28.92
C LYS A 141 9.58 10.32 -27.89
N GLY A 142 10.15 10.99 -26.90
CA GLY A 142 9.42 11.80 -25.94
C GLY A 142 8.87 11.04 -24.72
N TRP A 143 8.89 9.73 -24.78
CA TRP A 143 8.50 8.86 -23.66
C TRP A 143 9.52 7.77 -23.47
N HIS A 144 9.89 7.48 -22.22
CA HIS A 144 10.73 6.34 -21.88
C HIS A 144 10.29 5.72 -20.56
N ILE A 145 10.74 4.50 -20.32
CA ILE A 145 10.48 3.77 -19.07
C ILE A 145 11.76 3.79 -18.25
N GLU A 146 11.66 4.31 -17.05
CA GLU A 146 12.79 4.39 -16.12
C GLU A 146 12.33 4.02 -14.70
N ASN A 147 12.99 3.05 -14.06
CA ASN A 147 12.72 2.64 -12.66
C ASN A 147 11.24 2.33 -12.38
N GLY A 148 10.53 1.71 -13.33
CA GLY A 148 9.11 1.44 -13.19
C GLY A 148 8.21 2.67 -13.32
N LEU A 149 8.72 3.75 -13.89
CA LEU A 149 7.97 4.96 -14.20
C LEU A 149 7.87 5.14 -15.71
N LEU A 150 6.73 5.62 -16.17
CA LEU A 150 6.53 6.09 -17.53
C LEU A 150 6.80 7.59 -17.56
N VAL A 151 7.91 7.98 -18.15
CA VAL A 151 8.48 9.33 -18.06
C VAL A 151 8.36 10.06 -19.37
N VAL A 152 7.93 11.32 -19.32
CA VAL A 152 7.97 12.25 -20.45
C VAL A 152 9.33 12.93 -20.48
N GLU A 153 9.99 12.93 -21.62
CA GLU A 153 11.25 13.64 -21.82
C GLU A 153 11.02 15.16 -21.75
N LYS A 154 12.00 15.86 -21.21
CA LYS A 154 11.96 17.32 -21.16
C LYS A 154 11.91 17.90 -22.58
N ALA A 155 11.03 18.87 -22.79
CA ALA A 155 10.93 19.62 -24.03
C ALA A 155 11.06 21.11 -23.74
N ASP A 156 11.45 21.88 -24.75
CA ASP A 156 11.61 23.34 -24.65
C ASP A 156 10.28 24.11 -24.61
N GLY A 157 9.27 23.56 -23.90
CA GLY A 157 7.97 24.15 -23.71
C GLY A 157 6.93 23.89 -24.79
N ALA A 158 7.25 23.10 -25.82
CA ALA A 158 6.30 22.70 -26.86
C ALA A 158 5.61 21.37 -26.48
N GLU A 159 4.34 21.40 -26.19
CA GLU A 159 3.50 20.27 -25.79
C GLU A 159 3.59 19.06 -26.74
N SER A 160 3.73 19.30 -28.03
CA SER A 160 3.76 18.26 -29.05
C SER A 160 5.15 17.94 -29.63
N GLY A 161 6.21 18.60 -29.12
CA GLY A 161 7.55 18.44 -29.67
C GLY A 161 8.18 17.08 -29.40
N ASN A 162 7.74 16.41 -28.35
CA ASN A 162 8.33 15.17 -27.84
C ASN A 162 7.31 14.04 -27.73
N GLY A 163 6.88 13.48 -28.87
CA GLY A 163 6.07 12.27 -28.91
C GLY A 163 4.57 12.48 -28.72
N GLY A 164 4.13 13.63 -28.16
CA GLY A 164 2.72 13.95 -27.94
C GLY A 164 2.03 13.03 -26.93
N ASP A 165 0.71 13.05 -26.94
CA ASP A 165 -0.11 12.25 -26.03
C ASP A 165 -0.08 10.76 -26.36
N ILE A 166 -0.16 9.95 -25.33
CA ILE A 166 -0.40 8.51 -25.44
C ILE A 166 -1.80 8.18 -24.96
N ILE A 167 -2.40 7.19 -25.57
CA ILE A 167 -3.73 6.69 -25.25
C ILE A 167 -3.71 5.18 -25.11
N THR A 168 -4.69 4.62 -24.43
CA THR A 168 -4.87 3.17 -24.37
C THR A 168 -5.26 2.62 -25.72
N THR A 169 -4.80 1.43 -26.06
CA THR A 169 -5.21 0.72 -27.30
C THR A 169 -6.66 0.26 -27.24
N GLU A 170 -7.17 -0.01 -26.02
CA GLU A 170 -8.58 -0.33 -25.78
C GLU A 170 -9.39 0.95 -25.50
N LYS A 171 -10.67 0.92 -25.84
CA LYS A 171 -11.64 1.98 -25.51
C LYS A 171 -12.52 1.58 -24.35
N TYR A 172 -12.69 2.45 -23.40
CA TYR A 172 -13.54 2.25 -22.23
C TYR A 172 -14.75 3.20 -22.27
N LYS A 173 -15.94 2.69 -21.91
CA LYS A 173 -17.17 3.49 -21.87
C LYS A 173 -17.51 3.91 -20.43
N ASN A 174 -17.46 2.96 -19.50
CA ASN A 174 -17.70 3.18 -18.09
C ASN A 174 -16.52 2.57 -17.32
N PHE A 175 -15.86 3.35 -16.48
CA PHE A 175 -14.69 2.92 -15.73
C PHE A 175 -14.52 3.73 -14.45
N VAL A 176 -13.73 3.17 -13.54
CA VAL A 176 -13.12 3.86 -12.40
C VAL A 176 -11.62 3.77 -12.60
N LEU A 177 -10.89 4.88 -12.39
CA LEU A 177 -9.44 4.96 -12.53
C LEU A 177 -8.82 5.42 -11.20
#